data_36b625da689913494285ee06a08838b2
#
_entry.id   36b625da689913494285ee06a08838b2
#
_cell.length_a   1.000
_cell.length_b   1.000
_cell.length_c   1.000
_cell.angle_alpha   90.00
_cell.angle_beta   90.00
_cell.angle_gamma   90.00
#
_symmetry.space_group_name_H-M   'P 1'
#
loop_
_entity.id
_entity.type
_entity.pdbx_description
1 polymer ?
#
loop_
_entity_poly.entity_id
_entity_poly.type
_entity_poly.pdbx_seq_one_letter_code
_entity_poly.pdbx_strand_id
1 'polypeptide(L)'
;MIRRKFIPLSLAAATAGALFTQHDSLQTAQAADEGNSKKEPLKVLMFAGGCCHDYENQKEIISAGIGERANVDWEIIHAGGKGHEHRYKKLLEKDWHVGYDAVVYNICFAREKDEKYIEAITETHKQGLGAVAIHCTAHSYHWKVETKAWPQFLGVTSMNHGKKHPITMRTTAAKHPVMQGFPYLWTTPKGELYNVKKVWPTATVLADGTIDGGTVRHPCVWVNDHGKGRVFSTTVGHHNETMMEPLYLDLVARGLLWVGGKLDDDGTPATGYGVE
;
A
#
# COMPACT_ATOMS: atom_id res chain seq x y z
N MET A 1 -15.72 -40.18 -61.73
CA MET A 1 -16.95 -40.14 -62.56
C MET A 1 -17.67 -38.86 -62.21
N ILE A 2 -17.59 -37.87 -63.14
CA ILE A 2 -18.68 -37.38 -63.98
C ILE A 2 -19.71 -36.62 -63.18
N ARG A 3 -20.12 -35.36 -63.42
CA ARG A 3 -20.02 -34.41 -64.55
C ARG A 3 -20.35 -33.01 -64.08
N ARG A 4 -19.70 -32.07 -64.72
CA ARG A 4 -20.00 -30.62 -64.85
C ARG A 4 -21.43 -30.38 -65.37
N LYS A 5 -22.01 -29.23 -65.06
CA LYS A 5 -22.76 -28.43 -66.05
C LYS A 5 -22.64 -26.93 -65.74
N PHE A 6 -22.33 -26.22 -66.81
CA PHE A 6 -22.17 -24.79 -66.98
C PHE A 6 -23.45 -24.13 -67.54
N ILE A 7 -23.56 -22.80 -67.30
CA ILE A 7 -23.97 -21.71 -68.26
C ILE A 7 -25.49 -21.35 -68.30
N PRO A 8 -25.87 -20.11 -68.69
CA PRO A 8 -25.20 -18.82 -68.89
C PRO A 8 -25.86 -17.53 -68.34
N LEU A 9 -25.13 -16.47 -68.31
CA LEU A 9 -25.25 -15.07 -68.70
C LEU A 9 -26.58 -14.54 -69.21
N SER A 10 -27.03 -13.41 -68.72
CA SER A 10 -27.71 -12.37 -69.46
C SER A 10 -27.45 -10.98 -68.88
N LEU A 11 -27.01 -10.14 -69.75
CA LEU A 11 -26.67 -8.71 -69.64
C LEU A 11 -27.90 -7.87 -69.84
N ALA A 12 -28.17 -6.84 -69.05
CA ALA A 12 -29.00 -5.71 -69.42
C ALA A 12 -28.51 -4.44 -68.70
N ALA A 13 -28.03 -3.52 -69.47
CA ALA A 13 -27.65 -2.19 -69.07
C ALA A 13 -28.86 -1.27 -68.99
N ALA A 14 -28.94 -0.43 -67.98
CA ALA A 14 -29.75 0.78 -68.00
C ALA A 14 -29.01 1.89 -67.23
N THR A 15 -28.66 2.91 -67.97
CA THR A 15 -28.10 4.17 -67.51
C THR A 15 -29.17 5.06 -66.93
N ALA A 16 -29.00 5.56 -65.70
CA ALA A 16 -29.70 6.75 -65.24
C ALA A 16 -28.72 7.57 -64.36
N GLY A 17 -28.39 8.74 -64.83
CA GLY A 17 -27.55 9.69 -64.15
C GLY A 17 -28.30 10.30 -62.92
N ALA A 18 -27.59 10.38 -61.83
CA ALA A 18 -27.96 11.16 -60.69
C ALA A 18 -26.79 12.06 -60.26
N LEU A 19 -26.99 13.34 -60.34
CA LEU A 19 -26.11 14.37 -59.81
C LEU A 19 -25.90 14.12 -58.33
N PHE A 20 -24.69 13.84 -57.90
CA PHE A 20 -24.29 13.89 -56.52
C PHE A 20 -23.74 15.29 -56.20
N THR A 21 -24.52 16.09 -55.51
CA THR A 21 -24.03 17.26 -54.79
C THR A 21 -23.17 16.76 -53.62
N GLN A 22 -21.87 16.99 -53.68
CA GLN A 22 -20.98 16.84 -52.54
C GLN A 22 -21.33 17.89 -51.49
N HIS A 23 -21.92 17.46 -50.42
CA HIS A 23 -21.90 18.19 -49.16
C HIS A 23 -20.61 17.78 -48.43
N ASP A 24 -19.60 18.63 -48.51
CA ASP A 24 -18.44 18.61 -47.61
C ASP A 24 -18.95 18.90 -46.19
N SER A 25 -19.25 17.84 -45.45
CA SER A 25 -19.40 17.91 -44.01
C SER A 25 -17.97 17.98 -43.43
N LEU A 26 -17.49 19.19 -43.18
CA LEU A 26 -16.38 19.44 -42.26
C LEU A 26 -16.79 18.92 -40.89
N GLN A 27 -16.55 17.65 -40.61
CA GLN A 27 -16.46 17.17 -39.24
C GLN A 27 -15.19 17.79 -38.64
N THR A 28 -15.38 18.93 -37.97
CA THR A 28 -14.43 19.40 -36.98
C THR A 28 -14.34 18.29 -35.92
N ALA A 29 -13.26 17.54 -35.97
CA ALA A 29 -12.84 16.72 -34.84
C ALA A 29 -12.63 17.71 -33.67
N GLN A 30 -13.61 17.81 -32.79
CA GLN A 30 -13.40 18.33 -31.46
C GLN A 30 -12.40 17.35 -30.82
N ALA A 31 -11.12 17.74 -30.79
CA ALA A 31 -10.20 17.19 -29.85
C ALA A 31 -10.87 17.38 -28.48
N ALA A 32 -11.27 16.28 -27.87
CA ALA A 32 -11.63 16.29 -26.46
C ALA A 32 -10.42 16.87 -25.75
N ASP A 33 -10.57 18.05 -25.22
CA ASP A 33 -9.71 18.62 -24.22
C ASP A 33 -9.81 17.63 -23.04
N GLU A 34 -8.90 16.64 -23.00
CA GLU A 34 -8.63 15.88 -21.80
C GLU A 34 -8.01 16.88 -20.83
N GLY A 35 -8.88 17.74 -20.32
CA GLY A 35 -8.55 18.69 -19.30
C GLY A 35 -7.83 17.95 -18.21
N ASN A 36 -6.62 18.35 -17.94
CA ASN A 36 -5.80 18.01 -16.79
C ASN A 36 -6.57 18.36 -15.50
N SER A 37 -7.66 17.64 -15.24
CA SER A 37 -8.38 17.73 -13.99
C SER A 37 -7.49 17.05 -12.97
N LYS A 38 -6.81 17.87 -12.18
CA LYS A 38 -6.04 17.44 -11.01
C LYS A 38 -6.89 16.43 -10.24
N LYS A 39 -6.47 15.16 -10.18
CA LYS A 39 -7.24 14.14 -9.46
C LYS A 39 -7.25 14.47 -7.98
N GLU A 40 -8.38 14.17 -7.34
CA GLU A 40 -8.49 14.28 -5.89
C GLU A 40 -7.40 13.43 -5.21
N PRO A 41 -6.72 13.99 -4.20
CA PRO A 41 -5.67 13.27 -3.49
C PRO A 41 -6.21 12.04 -2.78
N LEU A 42 -5.35 11.05 -2.57
CA LEU A 42 -5.63 9.91 -1.72
C LEU A 42 -5.83 10.40 -0.27
N LYS A 43 -7.00 10.20 0.31
CA LYS A 43 -7.30 10.62 1.69
C LYS A 43 -6.81 9.57 2.67
N VAL A 44 -5.83 9.94 3.48
CA VAL A 44 -5.13 9.02 4.38
C VAL A 44 -5.20 9.47 5.81
N LEU A 45 -5.67 8.58 6.69
CA LEU A 45 -5.66 8.78 8.13
C LEU A 45 -4.41 8.13 8.74
N MET A 46 -3.58 8.91 9.43
CA MET A 46 -2.44 8.38 10.17
C MET A 46 -2.70 8.39 11.67
N PHE A 47 -2.53 7.24 12.32
CA PHE A 47 -2.40 7.13 13.76
C PHE A 47 -0.94 7.03 14.13
N ALA A 48 -0.48 7.92 15.02
CA ALA A 48 0.89 7.94 15.52
C ALA A 48 0.91 8.04 17.03
N GLY A 49 1.83 7.33 17.70
CA GLY A 49 2.02 7.45 19.15
C GLY A 49 2.37 6.14 19.85
N GLY A 50 2.65 6.25 21.13
CA GLY A 50 3.02 5.14 22.00
C GLY A 50 4.45 5.21 22.52
N CYS A 51 4.92 4.11 23.12
CA CYS A 51 6.26 4.04 23.68
C CYS A 51 7.38 3.97 22.64
N CYS A 52 8.56 4.24 23.10
CA CYS A 52 9.82 3.69 22.56
C CYS A 52 10.36 4.36 21.29
N HIS A 53 9.61 5.21 20.61
CA HIS A 53 10.01 5.84 19.34
C HIS A 53 9.70 7.34 19.35
N ASP A 54 10.26 8.06 18.38
CA ASP A 54 10.11 9.49 18.20
C ASP A 54 8.92 9.81 17.26
N TYR A 55 7.71 9.43 17.69
CA TYR A 55 6.49 9.60 16.89
C TYR A 55 6.20 11.05 16.52
N GLU A 56 6.68 12.02 17.34
CA GLU A 56 6.52 13.45 17.04
C GLU A 56 7.21 13.83 15.73
N ASN A 57 8.46 13.38 15.54
CA ASN A 57 9.17 13.63 14.30
C ASN A 57 8.83 12.61 13.21
N GLN A 58 8.56 11.36 13.56
CA GLN A 58 8.27 10.30 12.60
C GLN A 58 7.01 10.58 11.79
N LYS A 59 5.95 11.12 12.41
CA LYS A 59 4.74 11.49 11.68
C LYS A 59 5.00 12.53 10.59
N GLU A 60 5.88 13.50 10.88
CA GLU A 60 6.27 14.54 9.92
C GLU A 60 7.14 13.96 8.80
N ILE A 61 8.14 13.13 9.15
CA ILE A 61 9.01 12.46 8.16
C ILE A 61 8.18 11.63 7.19
N ILE A 62 7.22 10.85 7.70
CA ILE A 62 6.37 9.99 6.89
C ILE A 62 5.43 10.82 6.00
N SER A 63 4.71 11.78 6.59
CA SER A 63 3.73 12.56 5.82
C SER A 63 4.37 13.45 4.77
N ALA A 64 5.46 14.16 5.12
CA ALA A 64 6.19 14.97 4.17
C ALA A 64 6.87 14.11 3.09
N GLY A 65 7.60 13.06 3.52
CA GLY A 65 8.33 12.21 2.59
C GLY A 65 7.43 11.44 1.61
N ILE A 66 6.26 11.00 2.05
CA ILE A 66 5.27 10.39 1.14
C ILE A 66 4.62 11.46 0.26
N GLY A 67 4.33 12.66 0.79
CA GLY A 67 3.76 13.78 0.02
C GLY A 67 4.65 14.25 -1.13
N GLU A 68 5.98 14.05 -1.03
CA GLU A 68 6.94 14.28 -2.12
C GLU A 68 6.89 13.18 -3.22
N ARG A 69 6.13 12.10 -3.03
CA ARG A 69 6.12 10.88 -3.86
C ARG A 69 4.74 10.50 -4.38
N ALA A 70 3.72 10.95 -3.67
CA ALA A 70 2.34 10.60 -3.96
C ALA A 70 1.40 11.77 -3.66
N ASN A 71 0.33 11.89 -4.43
CA ASN A 71 -0.73 12.88 -4.22
C ASN A 71 -1.64 12.41 -3.07
N VAL A 72 -1.35 12.89 -1.86
CA VAL A 72 -1.99 12.46 -0.60
C VAL A 72 -2.48 13.66 0.19
N ASP A 73 -3.69 13.52 0.74
CA ASP A 73 -4.26 14.42 1.76
C ASP A 73 -4.27 13.71 3.11
N TRP A 74 -3.63 14.32 4.11
CA TRP A 74 -3.39 13.70 5.40
C TRP A 74 -4.29 14.22 6.49
N GLU A 75 -4.93 13.30 7.23
CA GLU A 75 -5.37 13.55 8.60
C GLU A 75 -4.46 12.78 9.55
N ILE A 76 -3.85 13.48 10.53
CA ILE A 76 -2.88 12.86 11.46
C ILE A 76 -3.40 12.97 12.89
N ILE A 77 -3.59 11.83 13.55
CA ILE A 77 -3.98 11.76 14.96
C ILE A 77 -2.78 11.24 15.77
N HIS A 78 -2.08 12.17 16.43
CA HIS A 78 -0.98 11.86 17.32
C HIS A 78 -1.47 11.88 18.77
N ALA A 79 -1.49 10.73 19.43
CA ALA A 79 -2.02 10.59 20.79
C ALA A 79 -1.37 9.42 21.55
N GLY A 80 -1.70 9.32 22.85
CA GLY A 80 -1.24 8.24 23.73
C GLY A 80 0.12 8.47 24.38
N GLY A 81 0.78 9.60 24.07
CA GLY A 81 2.06 9.99 24.68
C GLY A 81 3.12 8.91 24.54
N LYS A 82 3.87 8.61 25.62
CA LYS A 82 4.90 7.57 25.69
C LYS A 82 4.41 6.29 26.38
N GLY A 83 3.10 6.10 26.49
CA GLY A 83 2.49 4.95 27.14
C GLY A 83 2.50 3.68 26.31
N HIS A 84 2.20 2.56 26.98
CA HIS A 84 2.04 1.25 26.33
C HIS A 84 0.58 0.87 26.10
N GLU A 85 -0.37 1.70 26.56
CA GLU A 85 -1.82 1.49 26.48
C GLU A 85 -2.47 2.77 25.97
N HIS A 86 -3.28 2.67 24.94
CA HIS A 86 -4.08 3.77 24.44
C HIS A 86 -5.14 3.27 23.47
N ARG A 87 -6.33 3.87 23.55
CA ARG A 87 -7.40 3.71 22.56
C ARG A 87 -7.68 5.05 21.90
N TYR A 88 -7.49 5.12 20.60
CA TYR A 88 -7.84 6.31 19.84
C TYR A 88 -9.35 6.50 19.84
N LYS A 89 -9.82 7.67 20.28
CA LYS A 89 -11.26 8.00 20.32
C LYS A 89 -11.91 7.84 18.94
N LYS A 90 -11.19 8.26 17.88
CA LYS A 90 -11.64 8.11 16.49
C LYS A 90 -11.99 6.67 16.15
N LEU A 91 -11.18 5.71 16.54
CA LEU A 91 -11.39 4.28 16.27
C LEU A 91 -12.56 3.65 17.06
N LEU A 92 -13.16 4.39 18.01
CA LEU A 92 -14.37 3.98 18.74
C LEU A 92 -15.66 4.46 18.03
N GLU A 93 -15.55 5.35 17.06
CA GLU A 93 -16.69 5.85 16.29
C GLU A 93 -17.10 4.77 15.26
N LYS A 94 -18.41 4.58 15.07
CA LYS A 94 -18.93 3.54 14.18
C LYS A 94 -18.43 3.66 12.75
N ASP A 95 -18.41 4.89 12.22
CA ASP A 95 -18.11 5.18 10.81
C ASP A 95 -16.77 5.92 10.67
N TRP A 96 -15.81 5.63 11.54
CA TRP A 96 -14.52 6.31 11.62
C TRP A 96 -13.73 6.26 10.30
N HIS A 97 -13.97 5.24 9.51
CA HIS A 97 -13.24 4.96 8.27
C HIS A 97 -13.84 5.64 7.03
N VAL A 98 -15.05 6.20 7.15
CA VAL A 98 -15.75 6.79 6.01
C VAL A 98 -15.01 8.03 5.52
N GLY A 99 -14.73 8.07 4.23
CA GLY A 99 -14.04 9.16 3.57
C GLY A 99 -12.52 9.02 3.51
N TYR A 100 -11.94 7.92 4.03
CA TYR A 100 -10.52 7.60 3.86
C TYR A 100 -10.33 6.46 2.88
N ASP A 101 -9.27 6.57 2.06
CA ASP A 101 -8.85 5.54 1.11
C ASP A 101 -7.88 4.54 1.75
N ALA A 102 -7.11 4.98 2.74
CA ALA A 102 -6.16 4.14 3.48
C ALA A 102 -5.88 4.68 4.89
N VAL A 103 -5.31 3.81 5.72
CA VAL A 103 -4.85 4.15 7.08
C VAL A 103 -3.38 3.82 7.24
N VAL A 104 -2.61 4.70 7.88
CA VAL A 104 -1.24 4.44 8.30
C VAL A 104 -1.17 4.29 9.81
N TYR A 105 -0.68 3.16 10.28
CA TYR A 105 -0.39 2.91 11.68
C TYR A 105 1.11 3.03 11.94
N ASN A 106 1.51 4.06 12.66
CA ASN A 106 2.85 4.23 13.23
C ASN A 106 2.70 4.32 14.75
N ILE A 107 2.40 3.19 15.39
CA ILE A 107 1.99 3.10 16.79
C ILE A 107 2.75 2.03 17.56
N CYS A 108 2.84 2.18 18.91
CA CYS A 108 3.39 1.17 19.80
C CYS A 108 2.61 1.09 21.13
N PHE A 109 1.51 0.35 21.15
CA PHE A 109 0.67 0.13 22.33
C PHE A 109 0.58 -1.37 22.67
N ALA A 110 1.70 -1.94 23.07
CA ALA A 110 1.83 -3.37 23.34
C ALA A 110 0.84 -3.91 24.38
N ARG A 111 0.43 -3.09 25.35
CA ARG A 111 -0.38 -3.47 26.51
C ARG A 111 -1.85 -3.09 26.41
N GLU A 112 -2.27 -2.41 25.32
CA GLU A 112 -3.71 -2.26 25.07
C GLU A 112 -4.30 -3.63 24.76
N LYS A 113 -5.29 -4.04 25.56
CA LYS A 113 -5.79 -5.42 25.60
C LYS A 113 -7.30 -5.54 25.43
N ASP A 114 -7.99 -4.45 25.10
CA ASP A 114 -9.41 -4.52 24.78
C ASP A 114 -9.61 -5.24 23.44
N GLU A 115 -9.91 -6.53 23.51
CA GLU A 115 -10.03 -7.40 22.33
C GLU A 115 -11.15 -6.95 21.41
N LYS A 116 -12.26 -6.44 21.94
CA LYS A 116 -13.37 -5.91 21.12
C LYS A 116 -12.95 -4.69 20.31
N TYR A 117 -12.15 -3.80 20.93
CA TYR A 117 -11.58 -2.66 20.24
C TYR A 117 -10.64 -3.09 19.11
N ILE A 118 -9.75 -4.06 19.39
CA ILE A 118 -8.80 -4.60 18.40
C ILE A 118 -9.54 -5.29 17.24
N GLU A 119 -10.54 -6.10 17.55
CA GLU A 119 -11.34 -6.82 16.56
C GLU A 119 -12.16 -5.87 15.68
N ALA A 120 -12.74 -4.82 16.26
CA ALA A 120 -13.50 -3.81 15.51
C ALA A 120 -12.62 -3.08 14.49
N ILE A 121 -11.37 -2.73 14.84
CA ILE A 121 -10.40 -2.11 13.92
C ILE A 121 -10.11 -3.06 12.75
N THR A 122 -9.75 -4.30 13.06
CA THR A 122 -9.34 -5.27 12.03
C THR A 122 -10.51 -5.67 11.13
N GLU A 123 -11.73 -5.74 11.65
CA GLU A 123 -12.93 -6.02 10.86
C GLU A 123 -13.21 -4.91 9.83
N THR A 124 -12.97 -3.63 10.17
CA THR A 124 -13.09 -2.52 9.22
C THR A 124 -12.15 -2.70 8.03
N HIS A 125 -10.90 -3.08 8.28
CA HIS A 125 -9.93 -3.36 7.22
C HIS A 125 -10.30 -4.59 6.39
N LYS A 126 -10.86 -5.61 7.03
CA LYS A 126 -11.34 -6.81 6.34
C LYS A 126 -12.46 -6.52 5.34
N GLN A 127 -13.22 -5.44 5.53
CA GLN A 127 -14.25 -4.98 4.61
C GLN A 127 -13.72 -4.22 3.40
N GLY A 128 -12.42 -3.85 3.37
CA GLY A 128 -11.79 -3.29 2.17
C GLY A 128 -10.90 -2.07 2.38
N LEU A 129 -10.89 -1.47 3.58
CA LEU A 129 -10.02 -0.31 3.85
C LEU A 129 -8.55 -0.74 3.86
N GLY A 130 -7.73 -0.11 3.01
CA GLY A 130 -6.29 -0.37 2.95
C GLY A 130 -5.54 0.07 4.20
N ALA A 131 -4.43 -0.61 4.53
CA ALA A 131 -3.61 -0.23 5.68
C ALA A 131 -2.11 -0.33 5.41
N VAL A 132 -1.36 0.61 5.98
CA VAL A 132 0.10 0.59 6.10
C VAL A 132 0.45 0.44 7.58
N ALA A 133 1.25 -0.56 7.93
CA ALA A 133 1.70 -0.80 9.30
C ALA A 133 3.22 -0.64 9.39
N ILE A 134 3.67 0.31 10.21
CA ILE A 134 5.08 0.68 10.32
C ILE A 134 5.65 0.20 11.65
N HIS A 135 6.76 -0.51 11.56
CA HIS A 135 7.65 -0.88 12.65
C HIS A 135 6.93 -1.43 13.88
N CYS A 136 6.87 -0.66 14.98
CA CYS A 136 6.33 -1.11 16.27
C CYS A 136 4.82 -1.38 16.24
N THR A 137 4.14 -1.02 15.18
CA THR A 137 2.76 -1.45 14.94
C THR A 137 2.63 -2.98 14.98
N ALA A 138 3.68 -3.70 14.54
CA ALA A 138 3.75 -5.16 14.63
C ALA A 138 3.82 -5.70 16.07
N HIS A 139 4.21 -4.87 17.02
CA HIS A 139 4.26 -5.20 18.45
C HIS A 139 3.14 -4.54 19.27
N SER A 140 2.17 -3.86 18.63
CA SER A 140 0.99 -3.37 19.32
C SER A 140 0.02 -4.51 19.63
N TYR A 141 -0.80 -4.34 20.67
CA TYR A 141 -1.93 -5.23 20.99
C TYR A 141 -1.58 -6.71 21.16
N HIS A 142 -0.48 -7.02 21.86
CA HIS A 142 -0.04 -8.43 22.02
C HIS A 142 0.10 -8.89 23.47
N TRP A 143 0.22 -7.97 24.45
CA TRP A 143 0.47 -8.35 25.84
C TRP A 143 -0.82 -8.83 26.52
N LYS A 144 -0.90 -10.12 26.87
CA LYS A 144 -2.08 -10.74 27.47
C LYS A 144 -3.37 -10.56 26.62
N VAL A 145 -3.23 -10.62 25.30
CA VAL A 145 -4.32 -10.59 24.33
C VAL A 145 -4.44 -11.97 23.73
N GLU A 146 -5.64 -12.55 23.78
CA GLU A 146 -5.91 -13.91 23.28
C GLU A 146 -6.33 -13.91 21.82
N THR A 147 -7.07 -12.89 21.38
CA THR A 147 -7.48 -12.74 19.98
C THR A 147 -6.28 -12.70 19.03
N LYS A 148 -6.44 -13.32 17.86
CA LYS A 148 -5.43 -13.29 16.79
C LYS A 148 -5.78 -12.28 15.71
N ALA A 149 -6.78 -11.44 15.94
CA ALA A 149 -7.25 -10.47 14.96
C ALA A 149 -6.13 -9.55 14.45
N TRP A 150 -5.36 -8.93 15.38
CA TRP A 150 -4.26 -8.03 14.99
C TRP A 150 -3.14 -8.72 14.22
N PRO A 151 -2.52 -9.85 14.69
CA PRO A 151 -1.50 -10.53 13.92
C PRO A 151 -2.00 -11.14 12.61
N GLN A 152 -3.27 -11.53 12.50
CA GLN A 152 -3.87 -11.97 11.23
C GLN A 152 -4.08 -10.79 10.27
N PHE A 153 -4.52 -9.65 10.77
CA PHE A 153 -4.62 -8.42 10.00
C PHE A 153 -3.25 -7.98 9.46
N LEU A 154 -2.22 -7.98 10.30
CA LEU A 154 -0.86 -7.65 9.88
C LEU A 154 -0.23 -8.70 8.95
N GLY A 155 -0.64 -9.97 9.03
CA GLY A 155 -0.04 -11.08 8.29
C GLY A 155 1.17 -11.71 8.94
N VAL A 156 1.61 -11.21 10.11
CA VAL A 156 2.73 -11.78 10.87
C VAL A 156 2.46 -11.78 12.38
N THR A 157 3.16 -12.64 13.09
CA THR A 157 3.25 -12.59 14.56
C THR A 157 4.67 -12.29 14.97
N SER A 158 4.89 -11.14 15.61
CA SER A 158 6.15 -10.74 16.23
C SER A 158 5.89 -10.15 17.61
N MET A 159 6.77 -10.39 18.58
CA MET A 159 6.58 -9.95 19.97
C MET A 159 7.85 -9.40 20.60
N ASN A 160 8.98 -9.50 19.91
CA ASN A 160 10.28 -9.02 20.38
C ASN A 160 11.23 -8.79 19.20
N HIS A 161 12.36 -8.17 19.50
CA HIS A 161 13.41 -7.83 18.54
C HIS A 161 14.78 -8.14 19.15
N GLY A 162 15.81 -8.14 18.31
CA GLY A 162 17.20 -8.25 18.72
C GLY A 162 17.79 -6.91 19.17
N LYS A 163 19.13 -6.83 19.15
CA LYS A 163 19.87 -5.58 19.37
C LYS A 163 19.64 -4.61 18.24
N LYS A 164 19.84 -3.31 18.51
CA LYS A 164 19.80 -2.26 17.49
C LYS A 164 21.07 -2.27 16.65
N HIS A 165 20.96 -2.76 15.43
CA HIS A 165 22.03 -2.84 14.43
C HIS A 165 21.48 -2.48 13.05
N PRO A 166 22.30 -1.99 12.11
CA PRO A 166 21.92 -1.92 10.71
C PRO A 166 21.38 -3.27 10.22
N ILE A 167 20.33 -3.24 9.44
CA ILE A 167 19.69 -4.44 8.89
C ILE A 167 20.09 -4.55 7.42
N THR A 168 20.74 -5.65 7.03
CA THR A 168 20.96 -5.96 5.62
C THR A 168 19.76 -6.72 5.10
N MET A 169 18.94 -6.02 4.35
CA MET A 169 17.74 -6.52 3.70
C MET A 169 18.06 -7.15 2.34
N ARG A 170 17.28 -8.16 1.99
CA ARG A 170 17.32 -8.82 0.69
C ARG A 170 15.91 -8.88 0.12
N THR A 171 15.72 -8.39 -1.10
CA THR A 171 14.46 -8.52 -1.82
C THR A 171 14.20 -9.98 -2.18
N THR A 172 13.01 -10.49 -1.83
CA THR A 172 12.56 -11.86 -2.09
C THR A 172 11.49 -11.94 -3.17
N ALA A 173 10.79 -10.83 -3.44
CA ALA A 173 9.70 -10.73 -4.41
C ALA A 173 9.86 -9.49 -5.32
N ALA A 174 10.96 -9.43 -6.08
CA ALA A 174 11.31 -8.27 -6.93
C ALA A 174 10.26 -7.90 -7.98
N LYS A 175 9.41 -8.85 -8.38
CA LYS A 175 8.33 -8.60 -9.36
C LYS A 175 7.07 -7.97 -8.75
N HIS A 176 6.97 -7.92 -7.42
CA HIS A 176 5.82 -7.30 -6.78
C HIS A 176 5.81 -5.78 -7.04
N PRO A 177 4.66 -5.15 -7.38
CA PRO A 177 4.57 -3.73 -7.71
C PRO A 177 5.25 -2.82 -6.68
N VAL A 178 5.07 -3.11 -5.40
CA VAL A 178 5.68 -2.35 -4.28
C VAL A 178 7.21 -2.37 -4.32
N MET A 179 7.83 -3.42 -4.86
CA MET A 179 9.29 -3.61 -4.87
C MET A 179 9.96 -3.10 -6.16
N GLN A 180 9.21 -2.55 -7.11
CA GLN A 180 9.80 -1.97 -8.31
C GLN A 180 10.71 -0.79 -7.94
N GLY A 181 11.94 -0.79 -8.48
CA GLY A 181 12.96 0.19 -8.15
C GLY A 181 13.69 -0.04 -6.82
N PHE A 182 13.22 -0.96 -5.96
CA PHE A 182 13.95 -1.29 -4.73
C PHE A 182 15.11 -2.25 -5.04
N PRO A 183 16.33 -2.01 -4.51
CA PRO A 183 17.50 -2.83 -4.82
C PRO A 183 17.39 -4.25 -4.27
N TYR A 184 18.14 -5.18 -4.86
CA TYR A 184 18.21 -6.55 -4.34
C TYR A 184 18.76 -6.62 -2.91
N LEU A 185 19.76 -5.79 -2.60
CA LEU A 185 20.32 -5.64 -1.24
C LEU A 185 20.29 -4.17 -0.83
N TRP A 186 19.85 -3.92 0.39
CA TRP A 186 19.92 -2.61 1.02
C TRP A 186 20.24 -2.77 2.51
N THR A 187 21.22 -1.99 3.00
CA THR A 187 21.54 -1.96 4.43
C THR A 187 21.05 -0.65 5.01
N THR A 188 20.20 -0.74 6.03
CA THR A 188 19.68 0.44 6.74
C THR A 188 20.80 1.17 7.48
N PRO A 189 20.79 2.52 7.56
CA PRO A 189 21.76 3.28 8.37
C PRO A 189 21.75 2.83 9.84
N LYS A 190 20.57 2.63 10.38
CA LYS A 190 20.29 2.11 11.71
C LYS A 190 19.08 1.17 11.66
N GLY A 191 18.99 0.21 12.57
CA GLY A 191 17.89 -0.72 12.54
C GLY A 191 17.62 -1.41 13.87
N GLU A 192 16.53 -2.17 13.87
CA GLU A 192 16.13 -3.06 14.96
C GLU A 192 15.39 -4.23 14.30
N LEU A 193 16.09 -5.36 14.16
CA LEU A 193 15.53 -6.53 13.49
C LEU A 193 14.52 -7.24 14.39
N TYR A 194 13.29 -7.38 13.91
CA TYR A 194 12.21 -8.06 14.62
C TYR A 194 12.28 -9.57 14.45
N ASN A 195 12.09 -10.30 15.55
CA ASN A 195 12.01 -11.76 15.55
C ASN A 195 10.58 -12.19 15.18
N VAL A 196 10.31 -12.29 13.90
CA VAL A 196 9.01 -12.77 13.40
C VAL A 196 8.90 -14.26 13.67
N LYS A 197 7.90 -14.65 14.49
CA LYS A 197 7.67 -16.05 14.90
C LYS A 197 6.80 -16.81 13.91
N LYS A 198 5.91 -16.12 13.20
CA LYS A 198 4.98 -16.71 12.25
C LYS A 198 4.66 -15.71 11.14
N VAL A 199 4.66 -16.20 9.90
CA VAL A 199 4.04 -15.57 8.74
C VAL A 199 2.72 -16.29 8.51
N TRP A 200 1.62 -15.56 8.42
CA TRP A 200 0.30 -16.14 8.16
C TRP A 200 0.14 -16.48 6.67
N PRO A 201 -0.69 -17.46 6.31
CA PRO A 201 -0.79 -17.94 4.93
C PRO A 201 -1.24 -16.89 3.90
N THR A 202 -1.92 -15.83 4.36
CA THR A 202 -2.39 -14.71 3.52
C THR A 202 -1.32 -13.66 3.25
N ALA A 203 -0.15 -13.77 3.92
CA ALA A 203 0.93 -12.81 3.77
C ALA A 203 1.98 -13.28 2.76
N THR A 204 2.48 -12.33 1.96
CA THR A 204 3.59 -12.52 1.04
C THR A 204 4.78 -11.68 1.49
N VAL A 205 5.91 -12.31 1.81
CA VAL A 205 7.15 -11.63 2.19
C VAL A 205 7.81 -11.03 0.95
N LEU A 206 8.05 -9.74 0.96
CA LEU A 206 8.67 -8.98 -0.14
C LEU A 206 10.17 -8.79 0.06
N ALA A 207 10.60 -8.64 1.32
CA ALA A 207 12.02 -8.61 1.69
C ALA A 207 12.23 -9.20 3.09
N ASP A 208 13.32 -9.91 3.24
CA ASP A 208 13.83 -10.40 4.53
C ASP A 208 15.12 -9.68 4.91
N GLY A 209 15.49 -9.71 6.19
CA GLY A 209 16.68 -9.05 6.68
C GLY A 209 17.43 -9.86 7.73
N THR A 210 18.72 -9.54 7.86
CA THR A 210 19.63 -10.06 8.89
C THR A 210 20.50 -8.94 9.46
N ILE A 211 21.13 -9.17 10.59
CA ILE A 211 22.13 -8.27 11.19
C ILE A 211 23.49 -8.95 11.21
N ASP A 212 24.57 -8.17 11.14
CA ASP A 212 25.95 -8.62 11.33
C ASP A 212 26.35 -9.82 10.46
N GLY A 213 25.82 -9.94 9.24
CA GLY A 213 26.08 -11.06 8.34
C GLY A 213 25.53 -12.41 8.83
N GLY A 214 24.65 -12.40 9.82
CA GLY A 214 24.04 -13.62 10.39
C GLY A 214 23.24 -14.43 9.36
N THR A 215 23.07 -15.71 9.64
CA THR A 215 22.34 -16.65 8.77
C THR A 215 20.82 -16.61 9.01
N VAL A 216 20.40 -16.21 10.22
CA VAL A 216 18.99 -16.10 10.56
C VAL A 216 18.41 -14.82 9.93
N ARG A 217 17.34 -14.99 9.16
CA ARG A 217 16.65 -13.91 8.47
C ARG A 217 15.22 -13.84 8.94
N HIS A 218 14.70 -12.62 9.06
CA HIS A 218 13.30 -12.36 9.39
C HIS A 218 12.65 -11.48 8.34
N PRO A 219 11.33 -11.61 8.09
CA PRO A 219 10.58 -10.69 7.27
C PRO A 219 10.78 -9.25 7.73
N CYS A 220 11.16 -8.37 6.80
CA CYS A 220 11.30 -6.94 7.02
C CYS A 220 10.23 -6.14 6.28
N VAL A 221 9.77 -6.64 5.13
CA VAL A 221 8.71 -6.05 4.32
C VAL A 221 7.81 -7.16 3.83
N TRP A 222 6.51 -6.98 3.94
CA TRP A 222 5.52 -7.92 3.42
C TRP A 222 4.21 -7.21 3.11
N VAL A 223 3.37 -7.90 2.34
CA VAL A 223 1.97 -7.56 2.11
C VAL A 223 1.08 -8.66 2.65
N ASN A 224 -0.15 -8.33 2.98
CA ASN A 224 -1.12 -9.28 3.47
C ASN A 224 -2.52 -8.99 2.89
N ASP A 225 -3.20 -10.03 2.44
CA ASP A 225 -4.61 -9.95 2.09
C ASP A 225 -5.46 -10.20 3.35
N HIS A 226 -6.23 -9.20 3.76
CA HIS A 226 -7.11 -9.28 4.92
C HIS A 226 -8.58 -9.11 4.49
N GLY A 227 -9.20 -10.22 4.13
CA GLY A 227 -10.54 -10.18 3.52
C GLY A 227 -10.52 -9.47 2.17
N LYS A 228 -11.20 -8.33 2.09
CA LYS A 228 -11.18 -7.45 0.91
C LYS A 228 -10.10 -6.36 0.99
N GLY A 229 -9.52 -6.15 2.16
CA GLY A 229 -8.51 -5.11 2.39
C GLY A 229 -7.10 -5.62 2.12
N ARG A 230 -6.22 -4.69 1.76
CA ARG A 230 -4.80 -4.91 1.56
C ARG A 230 -4.00 -4.27 2.68
N VAL A 231 -2.99 -4.97 3.17
CA VAL A 231 -2.10 -4.45 4.21
C VAL A 231 -0.67 -4.50 3.71
N PHE A 232 0.02 -3.38 3.72
CA PHE A 232 1.46 -3.30 3.56
C PHE A 232 2.09 -3.10 4.92
N SER A 233 3.17 -3.83 5.20
CA SER A 233 3.83 -3.74 6.50
C SER A 233 5.34 -3.77 6.37
N THR A 234 6.00 -3.04 7.27
CA THR A 234 7.46 -3.11 7.43
C THR A 234 7.86 -3.11 8.90
N THR A 235 8.85 -3.95 9.28
CA THR A 235 9.51 -3.87 10.59
C THR A 235 10.65 -2.85 10.62
N VAL A 236 11.00 -2.26 9.47
CA VAL A 236 12.02 -1.20 9.40
C VAL A 236 11.37 0.14 9.78
N GLY A 237 12.13 1.01 10.45
CA GLY A 237 11.63 2.33 10.83
C GLY A 237 11.74 2.65 12.33
N HIS A 238 12.68 2.01 13.06
CA HIS A 238 12.95 2.36 14.45
C HIS A 238 13.53 3.77 14.61
N HIS A 239 14.43 4.15 13.71
CA HIS A 239 15.20 5.38 13.78
C HIS A 239 14.80 6.37 12.68
N ASN A 240 14.76 7.65 13.02
CA ASN A 240 14.46 8.72 12.08
C ASN A 240 15.40 8.71 10.88
N GLU A 241 16.71 8.45 11.10
CA GLU A 241 17.71 8.40 10.04
C GLU A 241 17.38 7.33 8.98
N THR A 242 16.81 6.20 9.39
CA THR A 242 16.38 5.17 8.45
C THR A 242 15.07 5.56 7.76
N MET A 243 14.15 6.21 8.47
CA MET A 243 12.91 6.69 7.86
C MET A 243 13.12 7.80 6.84
N MET A 244 14.17 8.64 7.01
CA MET A 244 14.53 9.70 6.07
C MET A 244 15.25 9.20 4.81
N GLU A 245 15.67 7.93 4.76
CA GLU A 245 16.29 7.38 3.56
C GLU A 245 15.32 7.40 2.37
N PRO A 246 15.74 7.93 1.21
CA PRO A 246 14.87 7.97 0.02
C PRO A 246 14.28 6.61 -0.34
N LEU A 247 15.08 5.54 -0.29
CA LEU A 247 14.62 4.17 -0.57
C LEU A 247 13.54 3.69 0.41
N TYR A 248 13.63 4.10 1.68
CA TYR A 248 12.60 3.78 2.67
C TYR A 248 11.29 4.51 2.36
N LEU A 249 11.38 5.81 2.09
CA LEU A 249 10.20 6.63 1.76
C LEU A 249 9.55 6.19 0.45
N ASP A 250 10.35 5.85 -0.58
CA ASP A 250 9.86 5.28 -1.84
C ASP A 250 9.10 3.97 -1.59
N LEU A 251 9.67 3.07 -0.78
CA LEU A 251 9.06 1.80 -0.43
C LEU A 251 7.70 1.99 0.28
N VAL A 252 7.65 2.88 1.29
CA VAL A 252 6.42 3.12 2.06
C VAL A 252 5.37 3.84 1.22
N ALA A 253 5.76 4.80 0.37
CA ALA A 253 4.85 5.48 -0.56
C ALA A 253 4.23 4.50 -1.56
N ARG A 254 5.03 3.59 -2.12
CA ARG A 254 4.54 2.51 -3.01
C ARG A 254 3.61 1.55 -2.26
N GLY A 255 3.96 1.22 -1.01
CA GLY A 255 3.09 0.44 -0.13
C GLY A 255 1.73 1.12 0.08
N LEU A 256 1.72 2.42 0.35
CA LEU A 256 0.49 3.21 0.51
C LEU A 256 -0.35 3.26 -0.77
N LEU A 257 0.29 3.54 -1.91
CA LEU A 257 -0.41 3.54 -3.20
C LEU A 257 -1.00 2.15 -3.52
N TRP A 258 -0.27 1.08 -3.21
CA TRP A 258 -0.74 -0.28 -3.43
C TRP A 258 -1.97 -0.63 -2.59
N VAL A 259 -1.97 -0.29 -1.30
CA VAL A 259 -3.14 -0.57 -0.42
C VAL A 259 -4.34 0.29 -0.78
N GLY A 260 -4.11 1.52 -1.29
CA GLY A 260 -5.14 2.42 -1.81
C GLY A 260 -5.62 2.09 -3.23
N GLY A 261 -5.06 1.04 -3.87
CA GLY A 261 -5.43 0.66 -5.25
C GLY A 261 -5.01 1.70 -6.30
N LYS A 262 -3.89 2.42 -6.03
CA LYS A 262 -3.32 3.48 -6.89
C LYS A 262 -1.91 3.15 -7.37
N LEU A 263 -1.52 1.89 -7.33
CA LEU A 263 -0.27 1.37 -7.89
C LEU A 263 -0.61 0.26 -8.89
N ASP A 264 -0.22 0.43 -10.12
CA ASP A 264 -0.44 -0.55 -11.18
C ASP A 264 0.48 -1.78 -11.02
N ASP A 265 0.18 -2.86 -11.73
CA ASP A 265 0.92 -4.15 -11.59
C ASP A 265 2.40 -4.04 -11.99
N ASP A 266 2.75 -3.10 -12.87
CA ASP A 266 4.15 -2.80 -13.23
C ASP A 266 4.85 -1.90 -12.20
N GLY A 267 4.12 -1.45 -11.18
CA GLY A 267 4.60 -0.57 -10.13
C GLY A 267 4.55 0.91 -10.48
N THR A 268 3.93 1.30 -11.57
CA THR A 268 3.68 2.71 -11.90
C THR A 268 2.54 3.25 -11.03
N PRO A 269 2.66 4.42 -10.40
CA PRO A 269 1.53 5.08 -9.78
C PRO A 269 0.43 5.36 -10.81
N ALA A 270 -0.81 5.06 -10.48
CA ALA A 270 -1.96 5.39 -11.32
C ALA A 270 -1.97 6.90 -11.62
N THR A 271 -2.43 7.27 -12.82
CA THR A 271 -2.42 8.66 -13.31
C THR A 271 -3.00 9.63 -12.27
N GLY A 272 -2.24 10.66 -11.91
CA GLY A 272 -2.60 11.71 -10.94
C GLY A 272 -2.33 11.36 -9.47
N TYR A 273 -1.73 10.19 -9.18
CA TYR A 273 -1.36 9.79 -7.83
C TYR A 273 0.15 9.71 -7.58
N GLY A 274 0.98 9.66 -8.62
CA GLY A 274 2.40 9.96 -8.51
C GLY A 274 2.64 11.47 -8.52
N VAL A 275 3.80 11.93 -8.03
CA VAL A 275 4.29 13.30 -8.26
C VAL A 275 5.04 13.32 -9.59
N GLU A 276 4.82 14.40 -10.36
CA GLU A 276 5.53 14.66 -11.62
C GLU A 276 6.92 15.22 -11.36
#